data_cffd5253db0bedfe3912fd83587029af
#
_entry.id   cffd5253db0bedfe3912fd83587029af
#
_cell.length_a   1.000
_cell.length_b   1.000
_cell.length_c   1.000
_cell.angle_alpha   90.00
_cell.angle_beta   90.00
_cell.angle_gamma   90.00
#
_symmetry.space_group_name_H-M   'P 1'
#
loop_
_entity.id
_entity.type
_entity.pdbx_description
1 polymer ?
#
loop_
_entity_poly.entity_id
_entity_poly.type
_entity_poly.pdbx_seq_one_letter_code
_entity_poly.pdbx_strand_id
1 'polypeptide(L)'
;MTVAPKSASPFSDELLDQLLANYTKPEDLTGKDGILKQLTARLVERALQSEMTEHLGYEKHDPKGRGLPNARNGTSAKTLKTDQGPLEIEVPRDRDGTFEPQLVRKRQSRLTGFDQKILGMYARGMTVRDIQGHLEDVYGVEVSPDLISRVTSAVVEDVSAWQNRPLDAVYPIVYLDALVVKVRDQGVVRNKSVYIALGVTLAGAKEVLGLWIEQNEGAKFWLKVVNELKTRGVRDILIACCDGLKGFPEAIEAVFPQAVVQTCIVHMIRNSLRFVSYKDRKAVAKELRPVYTAASREEAQVALDSFEQKWARRYPMIATSWRANWERVVPFLDFPPDVRRVIYTTNAIESLNSTLRKLLQYRGHFPTDEAVHKLLYLALSKMERKWERSIRDWSAVLGQFSVFFKDRIPA
;
A
#
# COMPACT_ATOMS: atom_id res chain seq x y z
N MET A 1 -3.57 -21.56 -27.33
CA MET A 1 -2.84 -21.37 -26.06
C MET A 1 -1.91 -22.55 -25.90
N THR A 2 -0.66 -22.38 -26.27
CA THR A 2 0.39 -23.40 -26.13
C THR A 2 0.91 -23.32 -24.70
N VAL A 3 0.67 -24.38 -23.94
CA VAL A 3 1.23 -24.53 -22.58
C VAL A 3 2.74 -24.69 -22.74
N ALA A 4 3.51 -23.79 -22.14
CA ALA A 4 4.96 -23.91 -22.07
C ALA A 4 5.32 -25.25 -21.40
N PRO A 5 6.37 -25.97 -21.88
CA PRO A 5 6.75 -27.25 -21.28
C PRO A 5 7.20 -27.01 -19.83
N LYS A 6 6.63 -27.77 -18.89
CA LYS A 6 7.14 -27.81 -17.51
C LYS A 6 8.61 -28.18 -17.56
N SER A 7 9.47 -27.36 -17.00
CA SER A 7 10.88 -27.72 -16.77
C SER A 7 10.92 -29.03 -16.00
N ALA A 8 11.72 -29.98 -16.47
CA ALA A 8 11.92 -31.26 -15.77
C ALA A 8 12.32 -30.99 -14.32
N SER A 9 11.66 -31.67 -13.37
CA SER A 9 12.05 -31.59 -11.96
C SER A 9 13.52 -32.00 -11.79
N PRO A 10 14.33 -31.27 -11.02
CA PRO A 10 15.71 -31.68 -10.73
C PRO A 10 15.79 -32.90 -9.79
N PHE A 11 14.66 -33.39 -9.30
CA PHE A 11 14.53 -34.54 -8.41
C PHE A 11 13.94 -35.72 -9.19
N SER A 12 14.62 -36.89 -9.13
CA SER A 12 14.06 -38.11 -9.69
C SER A 12 12.99 -38.70 -8.77
N ASP A 13 12.05 -39.47 -9.35
CA ASP A 13 10.98 -40.11 -8.58
C ASP A 13 11.57 -41.12 -7.57
N GLU A 14 12.67 -41.81 -7.89
CA GLU A 14 13.34 -42.74 -6.98
C GLU A 14 13.89 -42.03 -5.73
N LEU A 15 14.42 -40.80 -5.89
CA LEU A 15 14.89 -40.00 -4.76
C LEU A 15 13.72 -39.58 -3.87
N LEU A 16 12.60 -39.19 -4.47
CA LEU A 16 11.39 -38.79 -3.74
C LEU A 16 10.81 -39.97 -2.99
N ASP A 17 10.76 -41.17 -3.60
CA ASP A 17 10.29 -42.41 -2.95
C ASP A 17 11.18 -42.80 -1.77
N GLN A 18 12.51 -42.66 -1.90
CA GLN A 18 13.43 -42.89 -0.79
C GLN A 18 13.21 -41.94 0.37
N LEU A 19 12.99 -40.66 0.10
CA LEU A 19 12.70 -39.65 1.13
C LEU A 19 11.37 -39.90 1.83
N LEU A 20 10.39 -40.44 1.12
CA LEU A 20 9.06 -40.75 1.63
C LEU A 20 8.91 -42.16 2.20
N ALA A 21 9.95 -42.99 2.16
CA ALA A 21 9.88 -44.41 2.62
C ALA A 21 9.35 -44.58 4.03
N ASN A 22 9.59 -43.62 4.92
CA ASN A 22 9.11 -43.64 6.32
C ASN A 22 7.93 -42.69 6.57
N TYR A 23 7.31 -42.15 5.52
CA TYR A 23 6.17 -41.24 5.63
C TYR A 23 4.89 -42.05 5.98
N THR A 24 4.26 -41.70 7.10
CA THR A 24 3.01 -42.36 7.55
C THR A 24 1.90 -41.34 7.83
N LYS A 25 2.23 -40.15 8.23
CA LYS A 25 1.29 -39.06 8.58
C LYS A 25 1.80 -37.71 8.15
N PRO A 26 0.92 -36.70 7.96
CA PRO A 26 1.30 -35.35 7.48
C PRO A 26 2.41 -34.68 8.29
N GLU A 27 2.45 -34.92 9.61
CA GLU A 27 3.45 -34.37 10.50
C GLU A 27 4.87 -34.90 10.22
N ASP A 28 5.00 -36.08 9.67
CA ASP A 28 6.29 -36.67 9.27
C ASP A 28 6.91 -35.89 8.10
N LEU A 29 6.08 -35.24 7.28
CA LEU A 29 6.50 -34.42 6.16
C LEU A 29 6.73 -32.96 6.57
N THR A 30 5.74 -32.34 7.24
CA THR A 30 5.68 -30.88 7.48
C THR A 30 5.80 -30.48 8.95
N GLY A 31 5.87 -31.43 9.88
CA GLY A 31 5.97 -31.20 11.32
C GLY A 31 7.29 -30.59 11.78
N LYS A 32 7.41 -30.36 13.09
CA LYS A 32 8.57 -29.70 13.72
C LYS A 32 9.91 -30.39 13.35
N ASP A 33 9.89 -31.70 13.21
CA ASP A 33 11.04 -32.53 12.81
C ASP A 33 10.77 -33.27 11.50
N GLY A 34 9.90 -32.69 10.65
CA GLY A 34 9.49 -33.27 9.38
C GLY A 34 10.58 -33.34 8.32
N ILE A 35 10.40 -34.23 7.35
CA ILE A 35 11.36 -34.51 6.26
C ILE A 35 11.75 -33.22 5.50
N LEU A 36 10.79 -32.31 5.22
CA LEU A 36 11.07 -31.07 4.51
C LEU A 36 12.04 -30.18 5.27
N LYS A 37 11.91 -30.08 6.59
CA LYS A 37 12.80 -29.30 7.43
C LYS A 37 14.20 -29.91 7.47
N GLN A 38 14.29 -31.21 7.66
CA GLN A 38 15.56 -31.94 7.64
C GLN A 38 16.25 -31.82 6.28
N LEU A 39 15.50 -31.96 5.19
CA LEU A 39 16.03 -31.80 3.83
C LEU A 39 16.56 -30.38 3.61
N THR A 40 15.81 -29.37 4.07
CA THR A 40 16.25 -27.96 3.98
C THR A 40 17.55 -27.74 4.75
N ALA A 41 17.68 -28.26 5.97
CA ALA A 41 18.93 -28.19 6.75
C ALA A 41 20.10 -28.81 5.99
N ARG A 42 19.90 -30.02 5.48
CA ARG A 42 20.94 -30.75 4.73
C ARG A 42 21.36 -30.07 3.43
N LEU A 43 20.40 -29.48 2.69
CA LEU A 43 20.72 -28.71 1.48
C LEU A 43 21.55 -27.47 1.81
N VAL A 44 21.16 -26.73 2.87
CA VAL A 44 21.92 -25.56 3.34
C VAL A 44 23.32 -25.94 3.78
N GLU A 45 23.47 -26.99 4.59
CA GLU A 45 24.77 -27.51 5.02
C GLU A 45 25.65 -27.95 3.84
N ARG A 46 25.05 -28.62 2.84
CA ARG A 46 25.78 -29.06 1.65
C ARG A 46 26.27 -27.87 0.83
N ALA A 47 25.41 -26.85 0.65
CA ALA A 47 25.81 -25.63 -0.04
C ALA A 47 26.94 -24.90 0.70
N LEU A 48 26.87 -24.77 2.04
CA LEU A 48 27.95 -24.20 2.84
C LEU A 48 29.27 -24.99 2.75
N GLN A 49 29.19 -26.33 2.63
CA GLN A 49 30.38 -27.15 2.38
C GLN A 49 30.99 -26.90 1.00
N SER A 50 30.15 -26.64 -0.03
CA SER A 50 30.60 -26.26 -1.36
C SER A 50 31.29 -24.90 -1.36
N GLU A 51 30.71 -23.89 -0.70
CA GLU A 51 31.35 -22.57 -0.48
C GLU A 51 32.70 -22.69 0.22
N MET A 52 32.80 -23.55 1.25
CA MET A 52 34.03 -23.80 1.97
C MET A 52 35.09 -24.50 1.05
N THR A 53 34.67 -25.39 0.16
CA THR A 53 35.54 -26.03 -0.81
C THR A 53 36.09 -25.00 -1.79
N GLU A 54 35.27 -24.11 -2.29
CA GLU A 54 35.67 -23.00 -3.15
C GLU A 54 36.67 -22.06 -2.44
N HIS A 55 36.39 -21.71 -1.18
CA HIS A 55 37.22 -20.84 -0.37
C HIS A 55 38.62 -21.42 -0.11
N LEU A 56 38.72 -22.70 0.19
CA LEU A 56 39.98 -23.37 0.51
C LEU A 56 40.69 -24.00 -0.70
N GLY A 57 39.99 -24.22 -1.83
CA GLY A 57 40.52 -24.81 -3.04
C GLY A 57 40.66 -26.34 -3.00
N TYR A 58 40.09 -27.03 -1.98
CA TYR A 58 40.14 -28.49 -1.87
C TYR A 58 38.91 -29.06 -1.18
N GLU A 59 38.50 -30.28 -1.50
CA GLU A 59 37.35 -30.97 -0.93
C GLU A 59 37.57 -31.49 0.50
N LYS A 60 36.49 -31.78 1.21
CA LYS A 60 36.58 -32.39 2.53
C LYS A 60 37.28 -33.77 2.41
N HIS A 61 38.26 -34.01 3.27
CA HIS A 61 39.13 -35.20 3.29
C HIS A 61 40.14 -35.34 2.13
N ASP A 62 40.28 -34.34 1.26
CA ASP A 62 41.30 -34.33 0.23
C ASP A 62 42.72 -34.26 0.84
N PRO A 63 43.66 -35.15 0.51
CA PRO A 63 45.06 -35.10 0.94
C PRO A 63 45.76 -33.79 0.61
N LYS A 64 45.35 -33.07 -0.45
CA LYS A 64 45.87 -31.77 -0.85
C LYS A 64 45.74 -30.70 0.25
N GLY A 65 44.83 -30.86 1.18
CA GLY A 65 44.68 -29.96 2.32
C GLY A 65 45.72 -30.11 3.41
N ARG A 66 46.57 -31.15 3.37
CA ARG A 66 47.63 -31.40 4.37
C ARG A 66 48.78 -30.44 4.17
N GLY A 67 49.11 -29.70 5.23
CA GLY A 67 50.22 -28.76 5.19
C GLY A 67 49.94 -27.37 4.63
N LEU A 68 48.70 -27.11 4.22
CA LEU A 68 48.31 -25.76 3.84
C LEU A 68 48.19 -24.85 5.07
N PRO A 69 48.48 -23.54 4.93
CA PRO A 69 48.43 -22.59 6.05
C PRO A 69 47.02 -22.50 6.63
N ASN A 70 46.00 -22.45 5.79
CA ASN A 70 44.60 -22.49 6.24
C ASN A 70 43.96 -23.87 5.95
N ALA A 71 43.16 -24.36 6.85
CA ALA A 71 42.56 -25.70 6.77
C ALA A 71 41.13 -25.69 7.38
N ARG A 72 40.31 -26.68 7.02
CA ARG A 72 39.02 -26.91 7.66
C ARG A 72 39.17 -27.14 9.14
N ASN A 73 38.37 -26.46 9.96
CA ASN A 73 38.41 -26.48 11.43
C ASN A 73 37.05 -26.80 12.06
N GLY A 74 36.49 -27.93 11.65
CA GLY A 74 35.19 -28.39 12.15
C GLY A 74 34.01 -27.56 11.68
N THR A 75 32.93 -27.62 12.46
CA THR A 75 31.67 -26.90 12.25
C THR A 75 31.24 -26.16 13.51
N SER A 76 30.33 -25.24 13.39
CA SER A 76 29.62 -24.62 14.51
C SER A 76 28.11 -24.74 14.31
N ALA A 77 27.40 -25.19 15.34
CA ALA A 77 25.94 -25.20 15.33
C ALA A 77 25.38 -23.78 15.27
N LYS A 78 24.37 -23.59 14.47
CA LYS A 78 23.68 -22.32 14.27
C LYS A 78 22.20 -22.55 14.04
N THR A 79 21.37 -21.83 14.79
CA THR A 79 19.91 -21.87 14.61
C THR A 79 19.47 -20.68 13.78
N LEU A 80 18.78 -20.94 12.66
CA LEU A 80 18.17 -19.94 11.81
C LEU A 80 16.66 -19.92 12.02
N LYS A 81 16.08 -18.75 12.13
CA LYS A 81 14.62 -18.57 12.12
C LYS A 81 14.12 -18.65 10.68
N THR A 82 13.21 -19.60 10.42
CA THR A 82 12.60 -19.80 9.11
C THR A 82 11.08 -19.75 9.22
N ASP A 83 10.43 -19.77 8.10
CA ASP A 83 8.96 -19.87 8.00
C ASP A 83 8.38 -21.25 8.31
N GLN A 84 9.24 -22.23 8.57
CA GLN A 84 8.87 -23.56 9.00
C GLN A 84 9.35 -23.85 10.44
N GLY A 85 9.70 -22.81 11.17
CA GLY A 85 10.23 -22.92 12.53
C GLY A 85 11.75 -22.72 12.60
N PRO A 86 12.34 -22.89 13.78
CA PRO A 86 13.79 -22.81 13.95
C PRO A 86 14.49 -23.97 13.23
N LEU A 87 15.47 -23.64 12.38
CA LEU A 87 16.27 -24.56 11.59
C LEU A 87 17.68 -24.62 12.17
N GLU A 88 18.07 -25.77 12.69
CA GLU A 88 19.43 -26.01 13.17
C GLU A 88 20.30 -26.49 12.00
N ILE A 89 21.48 -25.87 11.82
CA ILE A 89 22.44 -26.20 10.79
C ILE A 89 23.87 -26.19 11.34
N GLU A 90 24.74 -26.96 10.71
CA GLU A 90 26.16 -27.00 10.97
C GLU A 90 26.91 -26.13 9.95
N VAL A 91 27.46 -25.02 10.39
CA VAL A 91 28.24 -24.07 9.55
C VAL A 91 29.71 -24.44 9.60
N PRO A 92 30.39 -24.73 8.47
CA PRO A 92 31.80 -25.08 8.43
C PRO A 92 32.66 -23.86 8.83
N ARG A 93 33.82 -24.15 9.42
CA ARG A 93 34.83 -23.16 9.80
C ARG A 93 36.19 -23.53 9.23
N ASP A 94 36.98 -22.52 8.91
CA ASP A 94 38.37 -22.62 8.61
C ASP A 94 39.24 -22.27 9.87
N ARG A 95 40.50 -22.62 9.81
CA ARG A 95 41.43 -22.40 10.94
C ARG A 95 41.67 -20.91 11.17
N ASP A 96 41.82 -20.14 10.11
CA ASP A 96 42.16 -18.71 10.17
C ASP A 96 40.93 -17.81 10.35
N GLY A 97 39.69 -18.38 10.33
CA GLY A 97 38.44 -17.63 10.50
C GLY A 97 38.12 -16.68 9.36
N THR A 98 38.75 -16.87 8.20
CA THR A 98 38.60 -16.02 7.02
C THR A 98 37.41 -16.40 6.14
N PHE A 99 36.82 -17.57 6.34
CA PHE A 99 35.64 -18.00 5.59
C PHE A 99 34.44 -17.11 5.86
N GLU A 100 33.92 -16.50 4.81
CA GLU A 100 32.74 -15.65 4.82
C GLU A 100 31.63 -16.31 3.97
N PRO A 101 30.76 -17.15 4.57
CA PRO A 101 29.69 -17.83 3.85
C PRO A 101 28.71 -16.82 3.25
N GLN A 102 28.31 -17.04 1.99
CA GLN A 102 27.37 -16.18 1.26
C GLN A 102 25.92 -16.58 1.55
N LEU A 103 25.62 -17.87 1.58
CA LEU A 103 24.27 -18.39 1.80
C LEU A 103 23.73 -18.06 3.21
N VAL A 104 24.59 -18.19 4.23
CA VAL A 104 24.28 -17.90 5.61
C VAL A 104 25.40 -17.08 6.22
N ARG A 105 25.31 -15.77 6.09
CA ARG A 105 26.37 -14.85 6.55
C ARG A 105 26.69 -14.98 8.03
N LYS A 106 27.91 -14.63 8.42
CA LYS A 106 28.27 -14.52 9.84
C LYS A 106 27.24 -13.63 10.56
N ARG A 107 26.81 -14.05 11.75
CA ARG A 107 25.79 -13.37 12.59
C ARG A 107 24.36 -13.32 12.00
N GLN A 108 24.09 -13.86 10.82
CA GLN A 108 22.74 -14.00 10.30
C GLN A 108 21.96 -15.01 11.15
N SER A 109 20.81 -14.63 11.68
CA SER A 109 19.95 -15.48 12.53
C SER A 109 18.64 -15.87 11.85
N ARG A 110 18.47 -15.50 10.57
CA ARG A 110 17.22 -15.72 9.80
C ARG A 110 17.54 -16.15 8.38
N LEU A 111 16.72 -17.04 7.84
CA LEU A 111 16.80 -17.40 6.43
C LEU A 111 16.15 -16.30 5.57
N THR A 112 16.59 -16.16 4.34
CA THR A 112 16.01 -15.23 3.36
C THR A 112 14.49 -15.47 3.22
N GLY A 113 13.69 -14.39 3.26
CA GLY A 113 12.23 -14.46 3.16
C GLY A 113 11.49 -14.34 4.49
N PHE A 114 12.14 -14.59 5.64
CA PHE A 114 11.51 -14.43 6.95
C PHE A 114 11.07 -12.98 7.22
N ASP A 115 11.92 -12.01 6.89
CA ASP A 115 11.62 -10.59 7.04
C ASP A 115 10.43 -10.15 6.16
N GLN A 116 10.30 -10.72 4.96
CA GLN A 116 9.19 -10.46 4.05
C GLN A 116 7.85 -10.94 4.64
N LYS A 117 7.83 -12.01 5.42
CA LYS A 117 6.63 -12.47 6.13
C LYS A 117 6.24 -11.52 7.25
N ILE A 118 7.22 -11.02 8.03
CA ILE A 118 6.97 -9.98 9.04
C ILE A 118 6.36 -8.73 8.38
N LEU A 119 6.95 -8.25 7.28
CA LEU A 119 6.43 -7.12 6.52
C LEU A 119 5.03 -7.40 5.97
N GLY A 120 4.79 -8.62 5.48
CA GLY A 120 3.48 -9.05 4.99
C GLY A 120 2.38 -9.04 6.06
N MET A 121 2.70 -9.46 7.29
CA MET A 121 1.80 -9.41 8.44
C MET A 121 1.58 -7.96 8.91
N TYR A 122 2.64 -7.18 9.00
CA TYR A 122 2.56 -5.76 9.36
C TYR A 122 1.69 -4.97 8.35
N ALA A 123 1.86 -5.23 7.05
CA ALA A 123 1.06 -4.62 5.97
C ALA A 123 -0.44 -4.99 6.01
N ARG A 124 -0.82 -6.04 6.75
CA ARG A 124 -2.20 -6.42 7.02
C ARG A 124 -2.79 -5.77 8.27
N GLY A 125 -2.04 -4.90 8.93
CA GLY A 125 -2.48 -4.16 10.11
C GLY A 125 -2.13 -4.82 11.45
N MET A 126 -1.48 -5.99 11.46
CA MET A 126 -1.08 -6.66 12.71
C MET A 126 -0.12 -5.79 13.53
N THR A 127 -0.35 -5.72 14.82
CA THR A 127 0.58 -5.05 15.75
C THR A 127 1.84 -5.89 15.95
N VAL A 128 2.87 -5.32 16.56
CA VAL A 128 4.09 -6.06 16.92
C VAL A 128 3.77 -7.28 17.79
N ARG A 129 2.83 -7.14 18.74
CA ARG A 129 2.39 -8.25 19.61
C ARG A 129 1.64 -9.33 18.86
N ASP A 130 0.75 -8.94 17.94
CA ASP A 130 0.01 -9.91 17.12
C ASP A 130 0.95 -10.70 16.21
N ILE A 131 1.99 -10.03 15.67
CA ILE A 131 3.02 -10.70 14.85
C ILE A 131 3.83 -11.67 15.70
N GLN A 132 4.21 -11.28 16.93
CA GLN A 132 4.90 -12.18 17.85
C GLN A 132 4.07 -13.44 18.14
N GLY A 133 2.83 -13.25 18.62
CA GLY A 133 1.93 -14.38 18.93
C GLY A 133 1.71 -15.26 17.70
N HIS A 134 1.44 -14.66 16.52
CA HIS A 134 1.24 -15.44 15.30
C HIS A 134 2.47 -16.26 14.89
N LEU A 135 3.68 -15.70 15.01
CA LEU A 135 4.92 -16.42 14.69
C LEU A 135 5.20 -17.55 15.70
N GLU A 136 4.88 -17.35 16.96
CA GLU A 136 5.00 -18.35 18.00
C GLU A 136 3.96 -19.47 17.81
N ASP A 137 2.68 -19.13 17.67
CA ASP A 137 1.57 -20.07 17.56
C ASP A 137 1.64 -20.93 16.30
N VAL A 138 1.96 -20.31 15.14
CA VAL A 138 1.88 -21.01 13.83
C VAL A 138 3.21 -21.64 13.44
N TYR A 139 4.33 -20.99 13.78
CA TYR A 139 5.66 -21.42 13.31
C TYR A 139 6.59 -21.87 14.46
N GLY A 140 6.17 -21.75 15.73
CA GLY A 140 7.00 -22.08 16.89
C GLY A 140 8.27 -21.22 17.00
N VAL A 141 8.22 -19.99 16.47
CA VAL A 141 9.38 -19.08 16.41
C VAL A 141 9.15 -17.90 17.34
N GLU A 142 9.92 -17.85 18.43
CA GLU A 142 9.97 -16.65 19.27
C GLU A 142 10.72 -15.50 18.58
N VAL A 143 10.07 -14.34 18.51
CA VAL A 143 10.62 -13.14 17.89
C VAL A 143 10.52 -11.96 18.84
N SER A 144 11.63 -11.23 19.06
CA SER A 144 11.60 -10.06 19.93
C SER A 144 10.85 -8.88 19.26
N PRO A 145 10.19 -8.00 20.06
CA PRO A 145 9.60 -6.77 19.55
C PRO A 145 10.61 -5.91 18.77
N ASP A 146 11.85 -5.86 19.23
CA ASP A 146 12.92 -5.09 18.59
C ASP A 146 13.28 -5.61 17.20
N LEU A 147 13.21 -6.94 16.99
CA LEU A 147 13.45 -7.52 15.68
C LEU A 147 12.35 -7.08 14.71
N ILE A 148 11.07 -7.18 15.10
CA ILE A 148 9.95 -6.77 14.29
C ILE A 148 10.05 -5.27 13.98
N SER A 149 10.39 -4.46 14.98
CA SER A 149 10.58 -3.02 14.81
C SER A 149 11.71 -2.71 13.82
N ARG A 150 12.85 -3.38 13.91
CA ARG A 150 13.98 -3.21 12.97
C ARG A 150 13.61 -3.62 11.56
N VAL A 151 12.96 -4.77 11.37
CA VAL A 151 12.52 -5.24 10.06
C VAL A 151 11.54 -4.26 9.42
N THR A 152 10.58 -3.75 10.20
CA THR A 152 9.62 -2.77 9.70
C THR A 152 10.23 -1.38 9.52
N SER A 153 11.29 -1.03 10.25
CA SER A 153 11.99 0.25 10.09
C SER A 153 12.90 0.29 8.86
N ALA A 154 13.35 -0.85 8.36
CA ALA A 154 14.08 -0.90 7.09
C ALA A 154 13.25 -0.35 5.90
N VAL A 155 11.92 -0.29 6.05
CA VAL A 155 11.02 0.26 5.02
C VAL A 155 10.99 1.80 5.01
N VAL A 156 11.57 2.48 6.01
CA VAL A 156 11.50 3.95 6.11
C VAL A 156 12.21 4.64 4.94
N GLU A 157 13.34 4.10 4.51
CA GLU A 157 14.05 4.61 3.33
C GLU A 157 13.22 4.44 2.06
N ASP A 158 12.56 3.29 1.89
CA ASP A 158 11.65 3.03 0.77
C ASP A 158 10.46 4.00 0.80
N VAL A 159 9.88 4.27 1.98
CA VAL A 159 8.81 5.25 2.17
C VAL A 159 9.27 6.63 1.72
N SER A 160 10.46 7.06 2.14
CA SER A 160 11.03 8.35 1.78
C SER A 160 11.31 8.44 0.27
N ALA A 161 11.91 7.41 -0.31
CA ALA A 161 12.16 7.35 -1.75
C ALA A 161 10.85 7.40 -2.56
N TRP A 162 9.84 6.64 -2.13
CA TRP A 162 8.51 6.63 -2.75
C TRP A 162 7.82 7.98 -2.65
N GLN A 163 7.82 8.62 -1.46
CA GLN A 163 7.20 9.92 -1.24
C GLN A 163 7.86 11.03 -2.10
N ASN A 164 9.17 10.94 -2.33
CA ASN A 164 9.93 11.94 -3.08
C ASN A 164 10.15 11.58 -4.57
N ARG A 165 9.59 10.47 -5.05
CA ARG A 165 9.78 10.05 -6.44
C ARG A 165 9.27 11.10 -7.43
N PRO A 166 9.86 11.20 -8.63
CA PRO A 166 9.31 11.99 -9.73
C PRO A 166 7.88 11.54 -10.07
N LEU A 167 7.06 12.48 -10.48
CA LEU A 167 5.67 12.28 -10.90
C LEU A 167 5.51 12.66 -12.37
N ASP A 168 4.43 12.18 -13.00
CA ASP A 168 4.08 12.54 -14.36
C ASP A 168 3.80 14.05 -14.46
N ALA A 169 4.07 14.62 -15.64
CA ALA A 169 3.90 16.06 -15.86
C ALA A 169 2.43 16.48 -15.87
N VAL A 170 1.51 15.59 -16.29
CA VAL A 170 0.08 15.90 -16.43
C VAL A 170 -0.76 14.78 -15.81
N TYR A 171 -1.69 15.20 -14.95
CA TYR A 171 -2.71 14.31 -14.40
C TYR A 171 -4.11 14.78 -14.83
N PRO A 172 -4.84 13.99 -15.64
CA PRO A 172 -6.23 14.29 -15.98
C PRO A 172 -7.13 14.47 -14.75
N ILE A 173 -6.94 13.65 -13.71
CA ILE A 173 -7.72 13.77 -12.49
C ILE A 173 -6.81 13.49 -11.29
N VAL A 174 -6.91 14.34 -10.27
CA VAL A 174 -6.32 14.11 -8.94
C VAL A 174 -7.41 14.14 -7.90
N TYR A 175 -7.51 13.09 -7.10
CA TYR A 175 -8.41 13.01 -5.96
C TYR A 175 -7.64 13.25 -4.68
N LEU A 176 -8.18 14.07 -3.78
CA LEU A 176 -7.66 14.25 -2.43
C LEU A 176 -8.74 13.90 -1.40
N ASP A 177 -8.36 13.09 -0.44
CA ASP A 177 -9.23 12.69 0.66
C ASP A 177 -8.39 12.51 1.94
N ALA A 178 -9.06 12.49 3.10
CA ALA A 178 -8.43 12.37 4.39
C ALA A 178 -8.95 11.16 5.18
N LEU A 179 -8.04 10.54 5.92
CA LEU A 179 -8.35 9.50 6.90
C LEU A 179 -7.93 9.98 8.29
N VAL A 180 -8.76 9.77 9.29
CA VAL A 180 -8.40 10.08 10.67
C VAL A 180 -7.74 8.88 11.32
N VAL A 181 -6.60 9.10 11.94
CA VAL A 181 -5.82 8.13 12.70
C VAL A 181 -5.55 8.63 14.11
N LYS A 182 -5.39 7.71 15.05
CA LYS A 182 -4.98 8.04 16.41
C LYS A 182 -3.48 7.83 16.55
N VAL A 183 -2.74 8.87 16.89
CA VAL A 183 -1.29 8.82 17.06
C VAL A 183 -0.92 9.34 18.44
N ARG A 184 0.02 8.67 19.08
CA ARG A 184 0.59 9.16 20.35
C ARG A 184 1.57 10.28 20.03
N ASP A 185 1.30 11.44 20.58
CA ASP A 185 2.10 12.65 20.42
C ASP A 185 2.32 13.26 21.80
N GLN A 186 3.58 13.44 22.20
CA GLN A 186 3.99 13.93 23.51
C GLN A 186 3.27 13.22 24.69
N GLY A 187 3.14 11.90 24.62
CA GLY A 187 2.50 11.08 25.64
C GLY A 187 0.95 11.00 25.57
N VAL A 188 0.31 11.83 24.76
CA VAL A 188 -1.15 11.88 24.60
C VAL A 188 -1.56 11.32 23.26
N VAL A 189 -2.65 10.55 23.22
CA VAL A 189 -3.22 10.05 21.96
C VAL A 189 -4.11 11.14 21.35
N ARG A 190 -3.73 11.59 20.15
CA ARG A 190 -4.44 12.63 19.40
C ARG A 190 -4.96 12.10 18.07
N ASN A 191 -6.05 12.66 17.60
CA ASN A 191 -6.51 12.44 16.23
C ASN A 191 -5.65 13.30 15.30
N LYS A 192 -5.07 12.65 14.27
CA LYS A 192 -4.39 13.32 13.16
C LYS A 192 -5.04 12.91 11.84
N SER A 193 -5.02 13.79 10.86
CA SER A 193 -5.50 13.48 9.51
C SER A 193 -4.34 12.99 8.65
N VAL A 194 -4.58 11.90 7.93
CA VAL A 194 -3.71 11.40 6.86
C VAL A 194 -4.35 11.78 5.54
N TYR A 195 -3.73 12.67 4.81
CA TYR A 195 -4.16 13.11 3.49
C TYR A 195 -3.53 12.23 2.43
N ILE A 196 -4.33 11.81 1.47
CA ILE A 196 -3.94 10.92 0.39
C ILE A 196 -4.27 11.63 -0.93
N ALA A 197 -3.29 11.78 -1.80
CA ALA A 197 -3.51 12.18 -3.17
C ALA A 197 -3.44 10.96 -4.09
N LEU A 198 -4.50 10.73 -4.87
CA LEU A 198 -4.60 9.67 -5.87
C LEU A 198 -4.71 10.31 -7.25
N GLY A 199 -3.73 10.08 -8.12
CA GLY A 199 -3.73 10.53 -9.50
C GLY A 199 -4.28 9.47 -10.46
N VAL A 200 -4.86 9.93 -11.57
CA VAL A 200 -5.12 9.14 -12.76
C VAL A 200 -4.16 9.63 -13.83
N THR A 201 -3.32 8.72 -14.35
CA THR A 201 -2.33 9.04 -15.39
C THR A 201 -2.99 9.21 -16.75
N LEU A 202 -2.26 9.71 -17.74
CA LEU A 202 -2.72 9.78 -19.13
C LEU A 202 -3.04 8.39 -19.71
N ALA A 203 -2.39 7.34 -19.22
CA ALA A 203 -2.71 5.96 -19.58
C ALA A 203 -3.96 5.41 -18.89
N GLY A 204 -4.60 6.18 -18.00
CA GLY A 204 -5.77 5.77 -17.23
C GLY A 204 -5.45 4.87 -16.02
N ALA A 205 -4.19 4.66 -15.72
CA ALA A 205 -3.77 3.95 -14.52
C ALA A 205 -3.92 4.85 -13.28
N LYS A 206 -4.07 4.22 -12.13
CA LYS A 206 -4.19 4.93 -10.86
C LYS A 206 -2.90 4.79 -10.07
N GLU A 207 -2.44 5.87 -9.47
CA GLU A 207 -1.30 5.86 -8.57
C GLU A 207 -1.48 6.79 -7.39
N VAL A 208 -0.93 6.44 -6.24
CA VAL A 208 -0.93 7.31 -5.06
C VAL A 208 0.24 8.29 -5.18
N LEU A 209 -0.05 9.56 -5.30
CA LEU A 209 0.95 10.62 -5.48
C LEU A 209 1.72 10.93 -4.19
N GLY A 210 1.11 10.69 -3.04
CA GLY A 210 1.75 10.90 -1.74
C GLY A 210 0.79 10.78 -0.56
N LEU A 211 1.41 10.78 0.63
CA LEU A 211 0.76 10.74 1.94
C LEU A 211 1.30 11.87 2.81
N TRP A 212 0.43 12.60 3.49
CA TRP A 212 0.81 13.66 4.41
C TRP A 212 0.02 13.50 5.71
N ILE A 213 0.70 13.63 6.84
CA ILE A 213 0.07 13.56 8.17
C ILE A 213 0.14 14.93 8.80
N GLU A 214 -1.00 15.45 9.24
CA GLU A 214 -1.09 16.73 9.89
C GLU A 214 -2.20 16.74 10.95
N GLN A 215 -2.02 17.52 11.99
CA GLN A 215 -3.01 17.69 13.05
C GLN A 215 -4.03 18.77 12.70
N ASN A 216 -3.60 19.84 12.04
CA ASN A 216 -4.42 20.99 11.71
C ASN A 216 -4.45 21.24 10.21
N GLU A 217 -5.61 21.20 9.60
CA GLU A 217 -5.82 21.64 8.24
C GLU A 217 -5.72 23.16 8.13
N GLY A 218 -5.07 23.63 7.08
CA GLY A 218 -5.02 25.05 6.79
C GLY A 218 -4.44 25.31 5.40
N ALA A 219 -4.66 26.54 4.89
CA ALA A 219 -4.17 26.95 3.58
C ALA A 219 -2.65 26.75 3.41
N LYS A 220 -1.86 26.99 4.47
CA LYS A 220 -0.41 26.77 4.45
C LYS A 220 -0.02 25.30 4.25
N PHE A 221 -0.74 24.39 4.90
CA PHE A 221 -0.52 22.95 4.73
C PHE A 221 -0.81 22.53 3.29
N TRP A 222 -1.97 22.93 2.75
CA TRP A 222 -2.35 22.61 1.39
C TRP A 222 -1.42 23.19 0.36
N LEU A 223 -0.98 24.43 0.56
CA LEU A 223 0.01 25.05 -0.32
C LEU A 223 1.33 24.28 -0.33
N LYS A 224 1.77 23.75 0.84
CA LYS A 224 2.94 22.87 0.92
C LYS A 224 2.73 21.57 0.12
N VAL A 225 1.59 20.90 0.28
CA VAL A 225 1.26 19.66 -0.44
C VAL A 225 1.27 19.89 -1.95
N VAL A 226 0.58 20.92 -2.41
CA VAL A 226 0.46 21.23 -3.85
C VAL A 226 1.81 21.65 -4.47
N ASN A 227 2.62 22.44 -3.75
CA ASN A 227 3.97 22.77 -4.19
C ASN A 227 4.91 21.54 -4.20
N GLU A 228 4.75 20.60 -3.27
CA GLU A 228 5.50 19.34 -3.29
C GLU A 228 5.19 18.53 -4.56
N LEU A 229 3.92 18.41 -4.95
CA LEU A 229 3.54 17.79 -6.22
C LEU A 229 4.22 18.47 -7.41
N LYS A 230 4.21 19.81 -7.43
CA LYS A 230 4.89 20.61 -8.48
C LYS A 230 6.40 20.38 -8.52
N THR A 231 7.04 20.38 -7.36
CA THR A 231 8.50 20.14 -7.25
C THR A 231 8.88 18.73 -7.73
N ARG A 232 8.00 17.75 -7.56
CA ARG A 232 8.17 16.38 -8.03
C ARG A 232 7.86 16.17 -9.51
N GLY A 233 7.52 17.21 -10.25
CA GLY A 233 7.39 17.19 -11.71
C GLY A 233 5.99 17.45 -12.24
N VAL A 234 4.95 17.53 -11.41
CA VAL A 234 3.59 17.83 -11.88
C VAL A 234 3.54 19.26 -12.41
N ARG A 235 3.25 19.40 -13.68
CA ARG A 235 3.11 20.68 -14.37
C ARG A 235 1.66 21.11 -14.50
N ASP A 236 0.75 20.15 -14.64
CA ASP A 236 -0.65 20.41 -14.83
C ASP A 236 -1.57 19.33 -14.23
N ILE A 237 -2.72 19.78 -13.71
CA ILE A 237 -3.83 18.97 -13.23
C ILE A 237 -5.08 19.50 -13.91
N LEU A 238 -5.79 18.65 -14.67
CA LEU A 238 -6.98 19.12 -15.39
C LEU A 238 -8.16 19.27 -14.42
N ILE A 239 -8.40 18.26 -13.58
CA ILE A 239 -9.48 18.26 -12.57
C ILE A 239 -8.93 17.81 -11.22
N ALA A 240 -9.14 18.63 -10.19
CA ALA A 240 -8.81 18.31 -8.80
C ALA A 240 -10.08 18.08 -7.99
N CYS A 241 -10.29 16.84 -7.54
CA CYS A 241 -11.46 16.44 -6.74
C CYS A 241 -11.10 16.39 -5.24
N CYS A 242 -11.86 17.10 -4.41
CA CYS A 242 -11.66 17.11 -2.96
C CYS A 242 -12.99 17.02 -2.19
N ASP A 243 -12.95 16.70 -0.89
CA ASP A 243 -14.14 16.56 -0.06
C ASP A 243 -14.57 17.86 0.65
N GLY A 244 -14.26 19.03 0.09
CA GLY A 244 -14.59 20.33 0.66
C GLY A 244 -13.58 20.80 1.73
N LEU A 245 -12.34 20.33 1.66
CA LEU A 245 -11.24 20.70 2.54
C LEU A 245 -10.99 22.21 2.49
N LYS A 246 -10.99 22.88 3.65
CA LYS A 246 -10.77 24.34 3.74
C LYS A 246 -9.35 24.70 3.29
N GLY A 247 -9.27 25.73 2.44
CA GLY A 247 -7.99 26.24 1.93
C GLY A 247 -7.34 25.39 0.84
N PHE A 248 -7.92 24.23 0.50
CA PHE A 248 -7.41 23.40 -0.59
C PHE A 248 -7.72 23.98 -1.99
N PRO A 249 -8.97 24.41 -2.28
CA PRO A 249 -9.26 25.07 -3.57
C PRO A 249 -8.33 26.25 -3.84
N GLU A 250 -8.14 27.10 -2.85
CA GLU A 250 -7.29 28.28 -2.96
C GLU A 250 -5.80 27.90 -3.19
N ALA A 251 -5.34 26.82 -2.58
CA ALA A 251 -3.98 26.31 -2.79
C ALA A 251 -3.79 25.72 -4.20
N ILE A 252 -4.79 24.98 -4.72
CA ILE A 252 -4.77 24.49 -6.11
C ILE A 252 -4.79 25.64 -7.10
N GLU A 253 -5.68 26.60 -6.94
CA GLU A 253 -5.79 27.78 -7.82
C GLU A 253 -4.50 28.60 -7.84
N ALA A 254 -3.79 28.70 -6.70
CA ALA A 254 -2.53 29.41 -6.62
C ALA A 254 -1.37 28.73 -7.36
N VAL A 255 -1.33 27.40 -7.42
CA VAL A 255 -0.21 26.62 -7.98
C VAL A 255 -0.53 26.07 -9.37
N PHE A 256 -1.77 25.65 -9.59
CA PHE A 256 -2.32 25.13 -10.84
C PHE A 256 -3.59 25.92 -11.23
N PRO A 257 -3.45 27.18 -11.69
CA PRO A 257 -4.57 28.10 -11.90
C PRO A 257 -5.56 27.65 -12.98
N GLN A 258 -5.16 26.73 -13.83
CA GLN A 258 -6.04 26.18 -14.87
C GLN A 258 -6.77 24.90 -14.45
N ALA A 259 -6.53 24.39 -13.23
CA ALA A 259 -7.19 23.20 -12.73
C ALA A 259 -8.65 23.50 -12.41
N VAL A 260 -9.55 22.62 -12.85
CA VAL A 260 -10.96 22.66 -12.43
C VAL A 260 -11.05 22.02 -11.04
N VAL A 261 -11.42 22.82 -10.04
CA VAL A 261 -11.65 22.30 -8.69
C VAL A 261 -13.08 21.77 -8.56
N GLN A 262 -13.20 20.49 -8.23
CA GLN A 262 -14.47 19.79 -8.10
C GLN A 262 -14.68 19.28 -6.69
N THR A 263 -15.73 19.71 -6.01
CA THR A 263 -16.14 19.12 -4.74
C THR A 263 -16.72 17.72 -4.95
N CYS A 264 -16.28 16.78 -4.14
CA CYS A 264 -16.75 15.40 -4.19
C CYS A 264 -18.25 15.31 -3.87
N ILE A 265 -19.04 14.92 -4.86
CA ILE A 265 -20.51 14.79 -4.74
C ILE A 265 -20.89 13.77 -3.67
N VAL A 266 -20.15 12.67 -3.57
CA VAL A 266 -20.45 11.62 -2.57
C VAL A 266 -20.27 12.16 -1.15
N HIS A 267 -19.23 12.96 -0.90
CA HIS A 267 -19.04 13.61 0.38
C HIS A 267 -20.13 14.67 0.66
N MET A 268 -20.52 15.45 -0.35
CA MET A 268 -21.65 16.39 -0.22
C MET A 268 -22.94 15.68 0.17
N ILE A 269 -23.28 14.56 -0.48
CA ILE A 269 -24.45 13.75 -0.13
C ILE A 269 -24.32 13.18 1.27
N ARG A 270 -23.18 12.60 1.63
CA ARG A 270 -22.92 12.02 2.95
C ARG A 270 -23.05 13.07 4.05
N ASN A 271 -22.49 14.25 3.84
CA ASN A 271 -22.61 15.37 4.77
C ASN A 271 -24.06 15.84 4.90
N SER A 272 -24.78 15.96 3.79
CA SER A 272 -26.21 16.30 3.81
C SER A 272 -27.02 15.30 4.63
N LEU A 273 -26.78 13.98 4.45
CA LEU A 273 -27.51 12.94 5.17
C LEU A 273 -27.11 12.78 6.64
N ARG A 274 -25.99 13.37 7.07
CA ARG A 274 -25.56 13.36 8.48
C ARG A 274 -26.53 14.10 9.39
N PHE A 275 -27.19 15.12 8.89
CA PHE A 275 -28.16 15.93 9.63
C PHE A 275 -29.60 15.42 9.51
N VAL A 276 -29.82 14.33 8.74
CA VAL A 276 -31.15 13.81 8.46
C VAL A 276 -31.47 12.63 9.38
N SER A 277 -32.71 12.63 9.94
CA SER A 277 -33.20 11.50 10.72
C SER A 277 -33.17 10.22 9.91
N TYR A 278 -32.93 9.07 10.55
CA TYR A 278 -32.87 7.77 9.88
C TYR A 278 -34.09 7.51 8.99
N LYS A 279 -35.29 7.89 9.46
CA LYS A 279 -36.56 7.74 8.74
C LYS A 279 -36.60 8.48 7.40
N ASP A 280 -35.97 9.65 7.33
CA ASP A 280 -36.05 10.52 6.15
C ASP A 280 -34.86 10.34 5.19
N ARG A 281 -33.76 9.68 5.62
CA ARG A 281 -32.52 9.56 4.83
C ARG A 281 -32.74 9.06 3.42
N LYS A 282 -33.56 8.01 3.25
CA LYS A 282 -33.85 7.43 1.94
C LYS A 282 -34.60 8.39 1.02
N ALA A 283 -35.57 9.12 1.57
CA ALA A 283 -36.36 10.10 0.85
C ALA A 283 -35.50 11.32 0.45
N VAL A 284 -34.73 11.88 1.40
CA VAL A 284 -33.81 13.00 1.14
C VAL A 284 -32.78 12.64 0.09
N ALA A 285 -32.15 11.46 0.18
CA ALA A 285 -31.16 10.99 -0.81
C ALA A 285 -31.78 10.85 -2.21
N LYS A 286 -33.02 10.35 -2.29
CA LYS A 286 -33.76 10.22 -3.56
C LYS A 286 -34.03 11.59 -4.19
N GLU A 287 -34.44 12.57 -3.38
CA GLU A 287 -34.77 13.91 -3.85
C GLU A 287 -33.54 14.79 -4.17
N LEU A 288 -32.36 14.49 -3.58
CA LEU A 288 -31.10 15.11 -3.95
C LEU A 288 -30.54 14.56 -5.27
N ARG A 289 -30.92 13.35 -5.67
CA ARG A 289 -30.38 12.70 -6.85
C ARG A 289 -30.50 13.52 -8.14
N PRO A 290 -31.67 14.13 -8.46
CA PRO A 290 -31.82 14.96 -9.66
C PRO A 290 -30.79 16.09 -9.76
N VAL A 291 -30.36 16.68 -8.63
CA VAL A 291 -29.40 17.77 -8.60
C VAL A 291 -28.07 17.39 -9.24
N TYR A 292 -27.56 16.19 -8.95
CA TYR A 292 -26.26 15.75 -9.44
C TYR A 292 -26.32 14.77 -10.61
N THR A 293 -27.54 14.41 -11.07
CA THR A 293 -27.75 13.62 -12.29
C THR A 293 -28.35 14.45 -13.43
N ALA A 294 -28.53 15.74 -13.23
CA ALA A 294 -29.04 16.67 -14.21
C ALA A 294 -28.22 16.68 -15.51
N ALA A 295 -28.86 16.98 -16.63
CA ALA A 295 -28.16 17.09 -17.90
C ALA A 295 -27.34 18.39 -18.00
N SER A 296 -27.82 19.48 -17.34
CA SER A 296 -27.18 20.80 -17.34
C SER A 296 -27.16 21.42 -15.95
N ARG A 297 -26.45 22.56 -15.82
CA ARG A 297 -26.43 23.35 -14.57
C ARG A 297 -27.79 23.95 -14.25
N GLU A 298 -28.54 24.36 -15.28
CA GLU A 298 -29.88 24.94 -15.13
C GLU A 298 -30.87 23.91 -14.58
N GLU A 299 -30.86 22.70 -15.11
CA GLU A 299 -31.69 21.60 -14.61
C GLU A 299 -31.30 21.24 -13.15
N ALA A 300 -30.00 21.22 -12.84
CA ALA A 300 -29.53 21.00 -11.48
C ALA A 300 -30.01 22.06 -10.51
N GLN A 301 -30.03 23.33 -10.95
CA GLN A 301 -30.54 24.46 -10.16
C GLN A 301 -32.05 24.28 -9.87
N VAL A 302 -32.85 23.98 -10.87
CA VAL A 302 -34.29 23.71 -10.72
C VAL A 302 -34.53 22.53 -9.77
N ALA A 303 -33.72 21.48 -9.88
CA ALA A 303 -33.81 20.34 -8.98
C ALA A 303 -33.46 20.72 -7.52
N LEU A 304 -32.45 21.58 -7.31
CA LEU A 304 -32.11 22.07 -5.96
C LEU A 304 -33.20 22.97 -5.40
N ASP A 305 -33.81 23.84 -6.20
CA ASP A 305 -34.92 24.70 -5.80
C ASP A 305 -36.13 23.86 -5.37
N SER A 306 -36.44 22.82 -6.13
CA SER A 306 -37.53 21.88 -5.81
C SER A 306 -37.24 21.10 -4.51
N PHE A 307 -35.98 20.70 -4.31
CA PHE A 307 -35.54 20.07 -3.09
C PHE A 307 -35.68 21.01 -1.89
N GLU A 308 -35.27 22.26 -2.03
CA GLU A 308 -35.36 23.28 -0.98
C GLU A 308 -36.80 23.55 -0.59
N GLN A 309 -37.71 23.76 -1.57
CA GLN A 309 -39.15 23.97 -1.30
C GLN A 309 -39.75 22.83 -0.46
N LYS A 310 -39.34 21.60 -0.69
CA LYS A 310 -39.86 20.43 0.01
C LYS A 310 -39.26 20.22 1.39
N TRP A 311 -37.97 20.48 1.55
CA TRP A 311 -37.20 20.07 2.72
C TRP A 311 -36.67 21.22 3.58
N ALA A 312 -36.69 22.49 3.11
CA ALA A 312 -36.15 23.63 3.85
C ALA A 312 -36.70 23.79 5.26
N ARG A 313 -38.01 23.50 5.45
CA ARG A 313 -38.62 23.59 6.79
C ARG A 313 -38.04 22.59 7.78
N ARG A 314 -37.57 21.45 7.30
CA ARG A 314 -37.11 20.33 8.13
C ARG A 314 -35.58 20.21 8.19
N TYR A 315 -34.92 20.46 7.07
CA TYR A 315 -33.49 20.34 6.88
C TYR A 315 -32.91 21.52 6.10
N PRO A 316 -33.02 22.76 6.57
CA PRO A 316 -32.62 23.97 5.82
C PRO A 316 -31.13 23.98 5.49
N MET A 317 -30.30 23.40 6.37
CA MET A 317 -28.83 23.38 6.19
C MET A 317 -28.38 22.65 4.93
N ILE A 318 -29.19 21.73 4.37
CA ILE A 318 -28.78 20.96 3.19
C ILE A 318 -28.72 21.89 1.98
N ALA A 319 -29.83 22.55 1.62
CA ALA A 319 -29.89 23.46 0.48
C ALA A 319 -28.87 24.61 0.64
N THR A 320 -28.77 25.20 1.85
CA THR A 320 -27.78 26.23 2.16
C THR A 320 -26.35 25.76 1.87
N SER A 321 -25.99 24.55 2.29
CA SER A 321 -24.66 23.98 2.04
C SER A 321 -24.39 23.73 0.54
N TRP A 322 -25.39 23.24 -0.20
CA TRP A 322 -25.26 23.03 -1.64
C TRP A 322 -25.08 24.35 -2.39
N ARG A 323 -25.86 25.40 -2.04
CA ARG A 323 -25.72 26.74 -2.63
C ARG A 323 -24.39 27.38 -2.32
N ALA A 324 -23.93 27.28 -1.06
CA ALA A 324 -22.63 27.85 -0.66
C ALA A 324 -21.42 27.20 -1.39
N ASN A 325 -21.57 25.97 -1.88
CA ASN A 325 -20.54 25.25 -2.62
C ASN A 325 -20.89 25.09 -4.12
N TRP A 326 -21.90 25.79 -4.61
CA TRP A 326 -22.49 25.59 -5.94
C TRP A 326 -21.43 25.62 -7.05
N GLU A 327 -20.62 26.66 -7.10
CA GLU A 327 -19.58 26.85 -8.12
C GLU A 327 -18.50 25.77 -8.12
N ARG A 328 -18.37 25.02 -7.02
CA ARG A 328 -17.42 23.92 -6.88
C ARG A 328 -18.07 22.54 -6.99
N VAL A 329 -19.41 22.49 -6.97
CA VAL A 329 -20.18 21.24 -7.09
C VAL A 329 -20.60 20.98 -8.52
N VAL A 330 -20.98 22.01 -9.28
CA VAL A 330 -21.56 21.86 -10.62
C VAL A 330 -20.58 21.78 -11.80
N PRO A 331 -19.27 22.08 -11.70
CA PRO A 331 -18.38 22.04 -12.87
C PRO A 331 -18.40 20.71 -13.63
N PHE A 332 -18.60 19.59 -12.92
CA PHE A 332 -18.67 18.27 -13.59
C PHE A 332 -19.86 18.13 -14.55
N LEU A 333 -20.93 18.95 -14.40
CA LEU A 333 -22.06 18.96 -15.30
C LEU A 333 -21.74 19.52 -16.69
N ASP A 334 -20.63 20.25 -16.84
CA ASP A 334 -20.16 20.75 -18.11
C ASP A 334 -19.53 19.65 -18.98
N PHE A 335 -19.17 18.52 -18.37
CA PHE A 335 -18.50 17.42 -19.06
C PHE A 335 -19.50 16.38 -19.62
N PRO A 336 -19.13 15.65 -20.67
CA PRO A 336 -19.90 14.53 -21.18
C PRO A 336 -20.13 13.42 -20.16
N PRO A 337 -21.16 12.57 -20.32
CA PRO A 337 -21.55 11.54 -19.35
C PRO A 337 -20.42 10.60 -18.95
N ASP A 338 -19.53 10.23 -19.87
CA ASP A 338 -18.42 9.31 -19.56
C ASP A 338 -17.35 9.96 -18.68
N VAL A 339 -17.03 11.23 -18.95
CA VAL A 339 -16.14 12.03 -18.10
C VAL A 339 -16.78 12.25 -16.72
N ARG A 340 -18.07 12.64 -16.70
CA ARG A 340 -18.82 12.78 -15.43
C ARG A 340 -18.76 11.50 -14.61
N ARG A 341 -18.94 10.34 -15.26
CA ARG A 341 -18.89 9.03 -14.59
C ARG A 341 -17.55 8.81 -13.90
N VAL A 342 -16.43 9.13 -14.54
CA VAL A 342 -15.11 8.97 -13.94
C VAL A 342 -14.91 9.93 -12.77
N ILE A 343 -15.28 11.21 -12.92
CA ILE A 343 -15.20 12.21 -11.86
C ILE A 343 -16.11 11.85 -10.68
N TYR A 344 -17.36 11.46 -10.98
CA TYR A 344 -18.39 11.14 -9.99
C TYR A 344 -18.16 9.81 -9.28
N THR A 345 -17.65 8.80 -10.02
CA THR A 345 -17.34 7.51 -9.43
C THR A 345 -16.02 7.62 -8.66
N THR A 346 -16.05 8.32 -7.55
CA THR A 346 -14.99 8.34 -6.52
C THR A 346 -14.66 6.95 -5.97
N ASN A 347 -15.22 5.90 -6.58
CA ASN A 347 -14.98 4.50 -6.21
C ASN A 347 -13.49 4.17 -6.06
N ALA A 348 -12.60 4.90 -6.75
CA ALA A 348 -11.16 4.67 -6.63
C ALA A 348 -10.65 5.08 -5.24
N ILE A 349 -10.83 6.35 -4.86
CA ILE A 349 -10.34 6.85 -3.58
C ILE A 349 -11.19 6.34 -2.42
N GLU A 350 -12.50 6.17 -2.60
CA GLU A 350 -13.37 5.57 -1.57
C GLU A 350 -13.05 4.10 -1.33
N SER A 351 -12.81 3.31 -2.37
CA SER A 351 -12.38 1.91 -2.25
C SER A 351 -11.02 1.82 -1.55
N LEU A 352 -10.09 2.69 -1.91
CA LEU A 352 -8.80 2.84 -1.25
C LEU A 352 -9.00 3.13 0.23
N ASN A 353 -9.73 4.18 0.56
CA ASN A 353 -9.96 4.61 1.93
C ASN A 353 -10.74 3.58 2.75
N SER A 354 -11.71 2.88 2.15
CA SER A 354 -12.41 1.77 2.81
C SER A 354 -11.45 0.65 3.22
N THR A 355 -10.52 0.31 2.34
CA THR A 355 -9.50 -0.72 2.61
C THR A 355 -8.53 -0.25 3.70
N LEU A 356 -8.04 0.99 3.60
CA LEU A 356 -7.13 1.55 4.59
C LEU A 356 -7.80 1.73 5.95
N ARG A 357 -9.07 2.17 6.01
CA ARG A 357 -9.83 2.25 7.27
C ARG A 357 -9.92 0.90 7.96
N LYS A 358 -10.15 -0.19 7.24
CA LYS A 358 -10.15 -1.54 7.82
C LYS A 358 -8.80 -1.89 8.46
N LEU A 359 -7.69 -1.58 7.79
CA LEU A 359 -6.35 -1.81 8.34
C LEU A 359 -6.07 -0.95 9.57
N LEU A 360 -6.52 0.30 9.56
CA LEU A 360 -6.32 1.24 10.66
C LEU A 360 -7.18 0.89 11.89
N GLN A 361 -8.37 0.33 11.70
CA GLN A 361 -9.29 -0.05 12.79
C GLN A 361 -8.71 -1.16 13.70
N TYR A 362 -7.87 -2.04 13.19
CA TYR A 362 -7.21 -3.08 14.00
C TYR A 362 -6.21 -2.51 15.00
N ARG A 363 -5.77 -1.27 14.79
CA ARG A 363 -4.83 -0.58 15.68
C ARG A 363 -5.56 0.49 16.48
N GLY A 364 -5.60 0.35 17.79
CA GLY A 364 -6.21 1.35 18.68
C GLY A 364 -5.56 2.74 18.53
N HIS A 365 -4.21 2.78 18.46
CA HIS A 365 -3.42 3.98 18.17
C HIS A 365 -2.03 3.60 17.64
N PHE A 366 -1.38 4.54 16.99
CA PHE A 366 0.00 4.41 16.51
C PHE A 366 0.98 5.07 17.48
N PRO A 367 2.20 4.53 17.66
CA PRO A 367 3.20 5.14 18.52
C PRO A 367 3.76 6.45 17.94
N THR A 368 3.87 6.56 16.61
CA THR A 368 4.45 7.71 15.89
C THR A 368 3.79 7.89 14.52
N ASP A 369 3.95 9.07 13.90
CA ASP A 369 3.53 9.34 12.52
C ASP A 369 4.29 8.42 11.53
N GLU A 370 5.56 8.13 11.79
CA GLU A 370 6.36 7.19 11.00
C GLU A 370 5.74 5.79 10.96
N ALA A 371 5.19 5.30 12.07
CA ALA A 371 4.51 4.01 12.12
C ALA A 371 3.23 3.99 11.26
N VAL A 372 2.54 5.12 11.14
CA VAL A 372 1.41 5.29 10.21
C VAL A 372 1.89 5.24 8.77
N HIS A 373 2.94 6.02 8.42
CA HIS A 373 3.50 6.04 7.07
C HIS A 373 3.96 4.64 6.63
N LYS A 374 4.70 3.91 7.48
CA LYS A 374 5.15 2.54 7.18
C LYS A 374 3.99 1.59 6.87
N LEU A 375 2.95 1.60 7.70
CA LEU A 375 1.79 0.73 7.47
C LEU A 375 1.07 1.08 6.18
N LEU A 376 0.80 2.36 5.96
CA LEU A 376 0.06 2.82 4.79
C LEU A 376 0.85 2.58 3.51
N TYR A 377 2.14 2.87 3.48
CA TYR A 377 3.01 2.59 2.34
C TYR A 377 3.00 1.10 1.96
N LEU A 378 3.21 0.20 2.92
CA LEU A 378 3.19 -1.23 2.67
C LEU A 378 1.83 -1.73 2.17
N ALA A 379 0.74 -1.15 2.68
CA ALA A 379 -0.60 -1.46 2.21
C ALA A 379 -0.83 -0.96 0.77
N LEU A 380 -0.43 0.28 0.49
CA LEU A 380 -0.56 0.92 -0.82
C LEU A 380 0.27 0.22 -1.88
N SER A 381 1.54 -0.06 -1.64
CA SER A 381 2.43 -0.78 -2.57
C SER A 381 1.85 -2.14 -3.00
N LYS A 382 1.10 -2.79 -2.10
CA LYS A 382 0.39 -4.03 -2.42
C LYS A 382 -0.86 -3.80 -3.27
N MET A 383 -1.52 -2.64 -3.10
CA MET A 383 -2.72 -2.28 -3.84
C MET A 383 -2.39 -1.74 -5.23
N GLU A 384 -1.34 -0.94 -5.36
CA GLU A 384 -0.89 -0.34 -6.63
C GLU A 384 -0.59 -1.41 -7.68
N ARG A 385 0.00 -2.55 -7.31
CA ARG A 385 0.19 -3.71 -8.20
C ARG A 385 -1.10 -4.22 -8.85
N LYS A 386 -2.28 -3.91 -8.28
CA LYS A 386 -3.59 -4.27 -8.85
C LYS A 386 -4.17 -3.16 -9.72
N TRP A 387 -3.59 -1.96 -9.68
CA TRP A 387 -4.08 -0.77 -10.39
C TRP A 387 -3.35 -0.48 -11.71
N GLU A 388 -2.46 -1.37 -12.13
CA GLU A 388 -1.78 -1.32 -13.43
C GLU A 388 -2.77 -1.34 -14.61
N ARG A 389 -4.01 -1.78 -14.37
CA ARG A 389 -5.08 -1.76 -15.38
C ARG A 389 -5.70 -0.37 -15.46
N SER A 390 -5.82 0.13 -16.69
CA SER A 390 -6.49 1.40 -16.94
C SER A 390 -7.98 1.35 -16.54
N ILE A 391 -8.54 2.52 -16.29
CA ILE A 391 -9.99 2.69 -16.09
C ILE A 391 -10.69 2.20 -17.37
N ARG A 392 -11.82 1.52 -17.18
CA ARG A 392 -12.63 1.03 -18.32
C ARG A 392 -13.04 2.19 -19.22
N ASP A 393 -12.98 1.96 -20.52
CA ASP A 393 -13.31 2.92 -21.58
C ASP A 393 -12.48 4.21 -21.56
N TRP A 394 -11.27 4.15 -20.96
CA TRP A 394 -10.41 5.32 -20.74
C TRP A 394 -10.02 6.07 -22.00
N SER A 395 -9.75 5.36 -23.11
CA SER A 395 -9.40 6.01 -24.38
C SER A 395 -10.50 6.95 -24.87
N ALA A 396 -11.78 6.57 -24.72
CA ALA A 396 -12.91 7.42 -25.06
C ALA A 396 -12.99 8.64 -24.12
N VAL A 397 -12.78 8.43 -22.83
CA VAL A 397 -12.74 9.50 -21.83
C VAL A 397 -11.61 10.48 -22.13
N LEU A 398 -10.40 9.98 -22.41
CA LEU A 398 -9.24 10.82 -22.74
C LEU A 398 -9.46 11.62 -24.02
N GLY A 399 -10.09 11.03 -25.04
CA GLY A 399 -10.48 11.75 -26.25
C GLY A 399 -11.44 12.91 -25.96
N GLN A 400 -12.40 12.72 -25.04
CA GLN A 400 -13.27 13.80 -24.59
C GLN A 400 -12.50 14.86 -23.78
N PHE A 401 -11.57 14.47 -22.91
CA PHE A 401 -10.68 15.42 -22.21
C PHE A 401 -9.89 16.27 -23.21
N SER A 402 -9.37 15.68 -24.29
CA SER A 402 -8.60 16.41 -25.31
C SER A 402 -9.43 17.48 -26.02
N VAL A 403 -10.75 17.33 -26.11
CA VAL A 403 -11.66 18.35 -26.64
C VAL A 403 -11.85 19.52 -25.65
N PHE A 404 -12.04 19.20 -24.35
CA PHE A 404 -12.29 20.21 -23.31
C PHE A 404 -11.03 20.94 -22.86
N PHE A 405 -9.91 20.24 -22.80
CA PHE A 405 -8.63 20.75 -22.31
C PHE A 405 -7.60 20.82 -23.46
N LYS A 406 -8.01 21.49 -24.57
CA LYS A 406 -7.14 21.68 -25.73
C LYS A 406 -5.74 22.15 -25.30
N ASP A 407 -4.71 21.66 -25.96
CA ASP A 407 -3.31 22.03 -25.79
C ASP A 407 -2.70 21.70 -24.40
N ARG A 408 -3.48 21.11 -23.48
CA ARG A 408 -2.99 20.73 -22.13
C ARG A 408 -2.67 19.23 -22.01
N ILE A 409 -3.14 18.43 -22.95
CA ILE A 409 -2.85 16.99 -23.01
C ILE A 409 -1.77 16.80 -24.07
N PRO A 410 -0.60 16.27 -23.71
CA PRO A 410 0.45 15.92 -24.67
C PRO A 410 -0.09 14.94 -25.72
N ALA A 411 0.32 15.14 -26.99
CA ALA A 411 -0.07 14.29 -28.11
C ALA A 411 0.52 12.86 -27.99
#